data_b426d7f3de384cd0b63c50ff59c2fcec
#
_entry.id   b426d7f3de384cd0b63c50ff59c2fcec
#
_cell.length_a   1.000
_cell.length_b   1.000
_cell.length_c   1.000
_cell.angle_alpha   90.00
_cell.angle_beta   90.00
_cell.angle_gamma   90.00
#
_symmetry.space_group_name_H-M   'P 1'
#
loop_
_entity.id
_entity.type
_entity.pdbx_description
1 polymer ?
#
loop_
_entity_poly.entity_id
_entity_poly.type
_entity_poly.pdbx_seq_one_letter_code
_entity_poly.pdbx_strand_id
1 'polypeptide(L)'
;MEIWILSHGYDYGDVYDKYKWNEEARFLGVYYTKEEGLKALEKYKKIKGFCSHLDGFWLEKCHLDKYAGWEGGYVTYYRKDDVEIDNSKNPKLYVLSHFYYIGKDKAKEKHRILSVCLSKLEARKKIKEYQEIEGFSSHISNFYIEEYILDEEKNKYKEGEAIQI
;
A
#
# COMPACT_ATOMS: atom_id res chain seq x y z
N MET A 1 15.78 7.15 -2.50
CA MET A 1 14.93 8.30 -2.86
C MET A 1 13.60 8.18 -2.16
N GLU A 2 13.04 9.30 -1.70
CA GLU A 2 11.71 9.33 -1.09
C GLU A 2 10.62 9.38 -2.15
N ILE A 3 9.57 8.64 -1.94
CA ILE A 3 8.35 8.62 -2.74
C ILE A 3 7.15 8.60 -1.80
N TRP A 4 5.98 8.88 -2.32
CA TRP A 4 4.75 8.96 -1.55
C TRP A 4 3.71 8.02 -2.13
N ILE A 5 3.06 7.23 -1.28
CA ILE A 5 1.98 6.32 -1.65
C ILE A 5 0.68 6.84 -1.08
N LEU A 6 -0.30 7.08 -1.94
CA LEU A 6 -1.66 7.43 -1.56
C LEU A 6 -2.50 6.17 -1.49
N SER A 7 -3.19 6.00 -0.38
CA SER A 7 -4.09 4.88 -0.14
C SER A 7 -5.41 5.36 0.45
N HIS A 8 -6.42 4.51 0.38
CA HIS A 8 -7.70 4.70 1.06
C HIS A 8 -8.15 3.39 1.68
N GLY A 9 -8.61 3.43 2.92
CA GLY A 9 -9.25 2.32 3.60
C GLY A 9 -10.68 2.67 3.98
N TYR A 10 -11.54 1.69 3.89
CA TYR A 10 -12.93 1.79 4.27
C TYR A 10 -13.34 0.57 5.10
N ASP A 11 -13.87 0.84 6.27
CA ASP A 11 -14.44 -0.17 7.15
C ASP A 11 -15.97 -0.15 6.99
N TYR A 12 -16.53 -1.24 6.50
CA TYR A 12 -17.97 -1.40 6.32
C TYR A 12 -18.72 -1.64 7.65
N GLY A 13 -18.00 -1.76 8.77
CA GLY A 13 -18.58 -2.10 10.07
C GLY A 13 -19.20 -3.50 10.08
N ASP A 14 -20.26 -3.69 10.85
CA ASP A 14 -20.96 -4.97 11.02
C ASP A 14 -22.02 -5.25 9.94
N VAL A 15 -22.03 -4.47 8.83
CA VAL A 15 -23.10 -4.50 7.82
C VAL A 15 -23.23 -5.86 7.13
N TYR A 16 -22.11 -6.55 6.90
CA TYR A 16 -22.12 -7.80 6.13
C TYR A 16 -22.15 -9.06 6.99
N ASP A 17 -21.31 -9.10 7.98
CA ASP A 17 -21.19 -10.23 8.91
C ASP A 17 -20.29 -9.84 10.08
N LYS A 18 -20.77 -9.98 11.31
CA LYS A 18 -19.96 -9.72 12.52
C LYS A 18 -18.69 -10.59 12.64
N TYR A 19 -18.58 -11.65 11.82
CA TYR A 19 -17.44 -12.56 11.79
C TYR A 19 -16.54 -12.36 10.58
N LYS A 20 -16.92 -11.52 9.62
CA LYS A 20 -16.13 -11.23 8.44
C LYS A 20 -15.39 -9.91 8.59
N TRP A 21 -14.22 -9.90 7.99
CA TRP A 21 -13.46 -8.70 7.79
C TRP A 21 -14.20 -7.77 6.82
N ASN A 22 -14.52 -6.59 7.27
CA ASN A 22 -15.32 -5.61 6.53
C ASN A 22 -14.52 -4.36 6.16
N GLU A 23 -13.18 -4.39 6.27
CA GLU A 23 -12.33 -3.29 5.81
C GLU A 23 -11.77 -3.59 4.43
N GLU A 24 -11.77 -2.60 3.56
CA GLU A 24 -11.15 -2.64 2.26
C GLU A 24 -10.11 -1.54 2.15
N ALA A 25 -8.88 -1.91 1.81
CA ALA A 25 -7.79 -0.98 1.57
C ALA A 25 -7.40 -0.97 0.09
N ARG A 26 -7.25 0.22 -0.49
CA ARG A 26 -6.89 0.42 -1.90
C ARG A 26 -5.68 1.32 -2.03
N PHE A 27 -4.72 0.91 -2.85
CA PHE A 27 -3.66 1.79 -3.32
C PHE A 27 -4.15 2.61 -4.50
N LEU A 28 -4.07 3.94 -4.38
CA LEU A 28 -4.60 4.87 -5.36
C LEU A 28 -3.55 5.44 -6.29
N GLY A 29 -2.31 5.56 -5.82
CA GLY A 29 -1.21 6.02 -6.64
C GLY A 29 0.12 6.13 -5.89
N VAL A 30 1.20 6.30 -6.66
CA VAL A 30 2.56 6.52 -6.16
C VAL A 30 3.08 7.82 -6.77
N TYR A 31 3.63 8.70 -5.94
CA TYR A 31 4.00 10.07 -6.32
C TYR A 31 5.43 10.38 -5.91
N TYR A 32 6.09 11.19 -6.74
CA TYR A 32 7.45 11.62 -6.50
C TYR A 32 7.55 12.62 -5.34
N THR A 33 6.56 13.50 -5.20
CA THR A 33 6.51 14.50 -4.14
C THR A 33 5.23 14.39 -3.30
N LYS A 34 5.30 14.90 -2.08
CA LYS A 34 4.13 15.00 -1.21
C LYS A 34 3.03 15.86 -1.82
N GLU A 35 3.44 16.94 -2.49
CA GLU A 35 2.54 17.90 -3.12
C GLU A 35 1.72 17.27 -4.24
N GLU A 36 2.32 16.40 -5.05
CA GLU A 36 1.61 15.64 -6.10
C GLU A 36 0.64 14.64 -5.50
N GLY A 37 1.06 13.91 -4.46
CA GLY A 37 0.17 13.03 -3.71
C GLY A 37 -1.02 13.77 -3.10
N LEU A 38 -0.81 14.96 -2.53
CA LEU A 38 -1.89 15.79 -1.99
C LEU A 38 -2.82 16.31 -3.08
N LYS A 39 -2.31 16.69 -4.26
CA LYS A 39 -3.16 17.08 -5.39
C LYS A 39 -4.03 15.92 -5.88
N ALA A 40 -3.49 14.72 -5.93
CA ALA A 40 -4.25 13.53 -6.29
C ALA A 40 -5.31 13.22 -5.21
N LEU A 41 -4.96 13.29 -3.94
CA LEU A 41 -5.90 13.12 -2.83
C LEU A 41 -7.11 14.06 -2.96
N GLU A 42 -6.89 15.35 -3.27
CA GLU A 42 -7.98 16.31 -3.46
C GLU A 42 -8.89 15.99 -4.67
N LYS A 43 -8.39 15.27 -5.67
CA LYS A 43 -9.22 14.75 -6.77
C LYS A 43 -10.03 13.54 -6.32
N TYR A 44 -9.40 12.58 -5.63
CA TYR A 44 -10.10 11.38 -5.13
C TYR A 44 -11.20 11.70 -4.14
N LYS A 45 -11.04 12.70 -3.28
CA LYS A 45 -12.08 13.20 -2.37
C LYS A 45 -13.41 13.57 -3.04
N LYS A 46 -13.38 13.89 -4.35
CA LYS A 46 -14.55 14.27 -5.14
C LYS A 46 -15.25 13.09 -5.80
N ILE A 47 -14.62 11.90 -5.79
CA ILE A 47 -15.17 10.69 -6.41
C ILE A 47 -16.23 10.11 -5.49
N LYS A 48 -17.38 9.75 -6.08
CA LYS A 48 -18.44 9.01 -5.39
C LYS A 48 -17.86 7.73 -4.76
N GLY A 49 -18.19 7.43 -3.55
CA GLY A 49 -17.63 6.32 -2.78
C GLY A 49 -16.48 6.75 -1.88
N PHE A 50 -15.57 7.62 -2.33
CA PHE A 50 -14.57 8.20 -1.43
C PHE A 50 -15.06 9.44 -0.68
N CYS A 51 -15.94 10.23 -1.28
CA CYS A 51 -16.37 11.52 -0.70
C CYS A 51 -17.15 11.40 0.62
N SER A 52 -17.70 10.25 0.93
CA SER A 52 -18.35 9.95 2.21
C SER A 52 -17.41 9.38 3.27
N HIS A 53 -16.15 9.08 2.93
CA HIS A 53 -15.15 8.45 3.80
C HIS A 53 -13.81 9.19 3.73
N LEU A 54 -13.84 10.49 4.00
CA LEU A 54 -12.67 11.37 3.85
C LEU A 54 -11.54 11.08 4.85
N ASP A 55 -11.87 10.49 5.98
CA ASP A 55 -10.95 10.02 7.02
C ASP A 55 -10.20 8.73 6.65
N GLY A 56 -10.67 8.02 5.62
CA GLY A 56 -10.04 6.82 5.11
C GLY A 56 -8.79 7.06 4.26
N PHE A 57 -8.47 8.29 3.89
CA PHE A 57 -7.27 8.60 3.11
C PHE A 57 -6.02 8.68 3.97
N TRP A 58 -4.93 8.07 3.49
CA TRP A 58 -3.59 8.33 4.04
C TRP A 58 -2.55 8.43 2.92
N LEU A 59 -1.58 9.30 3.16
CA LEU A 59 -0.44 9.53 2.28
C LEU A 59 0.83 9.17 3.02
N GLU A 60 1.44 8.06 2.64
CA GLU A 60 2.58 7.46 3.31
C GLU A 60 3.88 7.73 2.55
N LYS A 61 4.92 8.12 3.29
CA LYS A 61 6.26 8.30 2.78
C LYS A 61 7.01 6.97 2.77
N CYS A 62 7.52 6.60 1.61
CA CYS A 62 8.31 5.39 1.41
C CYS A 62 9.67 5.69 0.80
N HIS A 63 10.60 4.77 0.93
CA HIS A 63 11.91 4.83 0.28
C HIS A 63 11.97 3.81 -0.85
N LEU A 64 12.33 4.27 -2.05
CA LEU A 64 12.48 3.39 -3.20
C LEU A 64 13.64 2.42 -2.98
N ASP A 65 13.40 1.16 -3.34
CA ASP A 65 14.33 0.03 -3.24
C ASP A 65 14.99 -0.17 -1.87
N LYS A 66 14.43 0.47 -0.83
CA LYS A 66 14.90 0.25 0.52
C LYS A 66 14.16 -0.86 1.21
N TYR A 67 14.92 -1.55 2.03
CA TYR A 67 14.38 -2.38 3.09
C TYR A 67 13.69 -1.46 4.11
N ALA A 68 12.41 -1.69 4.38
CA ALA A 68 11.64 -0.88 5.33
C ALA A 68 12.01 -1.13 6.80
N GLY A 69 13.09 -1.87 7.04
CA GLY A 69 13.61 -2.13 8.38
C GLY A 69 12.76 -3.08 9.22
N TRP A 70 12.00 -3.97 8.59
CA TRP A 70 11.16 -4.95 9.29
C TRP A 70 12.01 -6.12 9.80
N GLU A 71 12.47 -6.08 11.04
CA GLU A 71 13.30 -7.13 11.64
C GLU A 71 12.47 -8.18 12.40
N GLY A 72 11.32 -7.85 12.90
CA GLY A 72 10.42 -8.76 13.62
C GLY A 72 9.04 -8.90 12.97
N GLY A 73 8.93 -8.79 11.63
CA GLY A 73 7.67 -8.75 10.92
C GLY A 73 6.98 -7.39 11.09
N TYR A 74 6.08 -7.21 12.01
CA TYR A 74 5.32 -5.96 12.19
C TYR A 74 6.01 -4.93 13.12
N VAL A 75 7.34 -4.96 13.25
CA VAL A 75 8.17 -3.96 13.94
C VAL A 75 8.94 -3.13 12.91
N THR A 76 8.91 -1.80 13.00
CA THR A 76 9.48 -0.89 11.99
C THR A 76 10.80 -0.26 12.42
N TYR A 77 11.84 -0.44 11.61
CA TYR A 77 13.12 0.28 11.70
C TYR A 77 13.45 0.90 10.34
N TYR A 78 13.99 2.13 10.31
CA TYR A 78 14.33 2.84 9.06
C TYR A 78 15.85 2.86 8.83
N ARG A 79 16.31 2.49 7.63
CA ARG A 79 17.70 2.61 7.18
C ARG A 79 17.88 3.73 6.14
N LYS A 80 19.08 4.32 6.12
CA LYS A 80 19.42 5.49 5.27
C LYS A 80 20.30 5.09 4.08
N ASP A 81 19.78 4.75 2.91
CA ASP A 81 20.57 4.71 1.67
C ASP A 81 19.70 5.09 0.48
N ASP A 82 20.03 6.14 -0.27
CA ASP A 82 19.18 6.68 -1.31
C ASP A 82 19.54 6.15 -2.70
N VAL A 83 18.54 5.69 -3.47
CA VAL A 83 18.67 5.33 -4.88
C VAL A 83 18.12 6.48 -5.73
N GLU A 84 18.88 6.92 -6.73
CA GLU A 84 18.42 7.92 -7.69
C GLU A 84 17.57 7.25 -8.77
N ILE A 85 16.43 7.85 -9.12
CA ILE A 85 15.60 7.44 -10.26
C ILE A 85 15.88 8.39 -11.42
N ASP A 86 16.00 7.83 -12.63
CA ASP A 86 15.94 8.61 -13.86
C ASP A 86 14.51 9.13 -14.08
N ASN A 87 14.33 10.43 -13.85
CA ASN A 87 13.04 11.11 -13.94
C ASN A 87 12.61 11.45 -15.38
N SER A 88 13.36 11.05 -16.39
CA SER A 88 13.08 11.39 -17.80
C SER A 88 11.85 10.68 -18.38
N LYS A 89 11.32 9.66 -17.70
CA LYS A 89 10.12 8.90 -18.12
C LYS A 89 9.42 8.42 -16.85
N ASN A 90 8.13 8.66 -16.70
CA ASN A 90 7.34 8.12 -15.60
C ASN A 90 7.62 6.62 -15.41
N PRO A 91 8.54 6.25 -14.51
CA PRO A 91 8.98 4.87 -14.41
C PRO A 91 7.87 4.00 -13.82
N LYS A 92 7.84 2.74 -14.24
CA LYS A 92 7.05 1.73 -13.57
C LYS A 92 7.68 1.39 -12.23
N LEU A 93 6.86 1.39 -11.19
CA LEU A 93 7.22 1.00 -9.84
C LEU A 93 6.44 -0.23 -9.40
N TYR A 94 7.04 -1.02 -8.53
CA TYR A 94 6.44 -2.23 -7.99
C TYR A 94 6.36 -2.12 -6.47
N VAL A 95 5.15 -1.92 -5.97
CA VAL A 95 4.87 -1.85 -4.53
C VAL A 95 4.73 -3.26 -4.01
N LEU A 96 5.62 -3.64 -3.09
CA LEU A 96 5.54 -4.90 -2.35
C LEU A 96 4.82 -4.65 -1.03
N SER A 97 3.77 -5.39 -0.79
CA SER A 97 2.99 -5.32 0.44
C SER A 97 2.74 -6.71 1.04
N HIS A 98 2.34 -6.74 2.29
CA HIS A 98 1.95 -7.95 3.01
C HIS A 98 0.69 -7.68 3.83
N PHE A 99 -0.24 -8.64 3.80
CA PHE A 99 -1.45 -8.64 4.61
C PHE A 99 -1.37 -9.72 5.69
N TYR A 100 -1.85 -9.40 6.86
CA TYR A 100 -1.89 -10.32 7.98
C TYR A 100 -3.19 -10.19 8.77
N TYR A 101 -3.88 -11.32 8.94
CA TYR A 101 -5.12 -11.38 9.69
C TYR A 101 -4.87 -11.70 11.16
N ILE A 102 -5.49 -10.95 12.06
CA ILE A 102 -5.40 -11.13 13.50
C ILE A 102 -6.71 -11.69 14.06
N GLY A 103 -6.59 -12.67 14.96
CA GLY A 103 -7.70 -13.27 15.67
C GLY A 103 -8.23 -14.54 15.01
N LYS A 104 -8.98 -15.32 15.80
CA LYS A 104 -9.54 -16.61 15.35
C LYS A 104 -10.53 -16.45 14.21
N ASP A 105 -11.21 -15.32 14.15
CA ASP A 105 -12.27 -15.03 13.18
C ASP A 105 -11.77 -14.16 12.01
N LYS A 106 -10.44 -13.94 11.90
CA LYS A 106 -9.84 -13.04 10.90
C LYS A 106 -10.47 -11.64 10.92
N ALA A 107 -10.89 -11.17 12.08
CA ALA A 107 -11.66 -9.94 12.26
C ALA A 107 -10.86 -8.65 12.08
N LYS A 108 -9.53 -8.72 12.01
CA LYS A 108 -8.66 -7.57 11.80
C LYS A 108 -7.56 -7.91 10.81
N GLU A 109 -7.41 -7.08 9.80
CA GLU A 109 -6.30 -7.11 8.86
C GLU A 109 -5.21 -6.11 9.30
N LYS A 110 -3.97 -6.53 9.16
CA LYS A 110 -2.81 -5.65 9.20
C LYS A 110 -2.18 -5.63 7.82
N HIS A 111 -2.26 -4.49 7.18
CA HIS A 111 -1.62 -4.25 5.90
C HIS A 111 -0.33 -3.46 6.09
N ARG A 112 0.72 -3.84 5.37
CA ARG A 112 2.03 -3.19 5.41
C ARG A 112 2.63 -3.05 4.02
N ILE A 113 3.06 -1.86 3.68
CA ILE A 113 3.95 -1.63 2.55
C ILE A 113 5.37 -1.97 3.02
N LEU A 114 6.01 -2.90 2.33
CA LEU A 114 7.32 -3.41 2.70
C LEU A 114 8.44 -2.78 1.88
N SER A 115 8.20 -2.54 0.61
CA SER A 115 9.20 -1.97 -0.30
C SER A 115 8.55 -1.41 -1.56
N VAL A 116 9.25 -0.46 -2.19
CA VAL A 116 8.95 -0.03 -3.57
C VAL A 116 10.19 -0.28 -4.40
N CYS A 117 10.03 -1.00 -5.50
CA CYS A 117 11.12 -1.49 -6.34
C CYS A 117 10.98 -0.97 -7.77
N LEU A 118 12.10 -0.82 -8.48
CA LEU A 118 12.13 -0.44 -9.89
C LEU A 118 11.81 -1.61 -10.83
N SER A 119 11.87 -2.84 -10.33
CA SER A 119 11.54 -4.04 -11.12
C SER A 119 10.77 -5.09 -10.31
N LYS A 120 9.92 -5.83 -11.02
CA LYS A 120 9.19 -6.97 -10.44
C LYS A 120 10.16 -8.08 -9.96
N LEU A 121 11.33 -8.18 -10.60
CA LEU A 121 12.36 -9.15 -10.20
C LEU A 121 12.95 -8.80 -8.83
N GLU A 122 13.24 -7.53 -8.59
CA GLU A 122 13.70 -7.04 -7.29
C GLU A 122 12.65 -7.25 -6.19
N ALA A 123 11.40 -6.90 -6.45
CA ALA A 123 10.31 -7.16 -5.51
C ALA A 123 10.21 -8.65 -5.14
N ARG A 124 10.36 -9.56 -6.13
CA ARG A 124 10.39 -11.01 -5.87
C ARG A 124 11.61 -11.47 -5.05
N LYS A 125 12.78 -10.86 -5.23
CA LYS A 125 13.95 -11.14 -4.39
C LYS A 125 13.69 -10.72 -2.96
N LYS A 126 13.14 -9.52 -2.75
CA LYS A 126 12.78 -9.02 -1.42
C LYS A 126 11.72 -9.88 -0.71
N ILE A 127 10.77 -10.46 -1.43
CA ILE A 127 9.85 -11.44 -0.83
C ILE A 127 10.62 -12.58 -0.16
N LYS A 128 11.63 -13.14 -0.82
CA LYS A 128 12.43 -14.23 -0.24
C LYS A 128 13.16 -13.79 1.04
N GLU A 129 13.68 -12.57 1.06
CA GLU A 129 14.33 -12.00 2.25
C GLU A 129 13.31 -11.81 3.38
N TYR A 130 12.14 -11.26 3.09
CA TYR A 130 11.07 -11.06 4.08
C TYR A 130 10.50 -12.38 4.61
N GLN A 131 10.46 -13.44 3.80
CA GLN A 131 9.99 -14.76 4.23
C GLN A 131 10.83 -15.38 5.36
N GLU A 132 12.10 -14.98 5.48
CA GLU A 132 12.99 -15.41 6.57
C GLU A 132 12.74 -14.65 7.89
N ILE A 133 11.96 -13.58 7.86
CA ILE A 133 11.66 -12.77 9.04
C ILE A 133 10.50 -13.40 9.80
N GLU A 134 10.65 -13.57 11.13
CA GLU A 134 9.70 -14.27 12.00
C GLU A 134 8.29 -13.73 11.81
N GLY A 135 7.84 -12.67 11.75
CA GLY A 135 6.44 -12.21 11.58
C GLY A 135 5.84 -12.51 10.22
N PHE A 136 6.65 -12.77 9.19
CA PHE A 136 6.17 -13.07 7.83
C PHE A 136 6.27 -14.55 7.46
N SER A 137 7.17 -15.31 8.08
CA SER A 137 7.46 -16.70 7.73
C SER A 137 6.25 -17.64 7.83
N SER A 138 5.31 -17.35 8.74
CA SER A 138 4.07 -18.10 8.91
C SER A 138 2.94 -17.68 7.95
N HIS A 139 3.13 -16.62 7.15
CA HIS A 139 2.14 -16.05 6.24
C HIS A 139 2.69 -15.80 4.83
N ILE A 140 3.41 -16.77 4.28
CA ILE A 140 4.15 -16.69 3.02
C ILE A 140 3.25 -16.34 1.81
N SER A 141 2.01 -16.79 1.81
CA SER A 141 1.03 -16.53 0.73
C SER A 141 0.48 -15.10 0.71
N ASN A 142 0.80 -14.29 1.72
CA ASN A 142 0.19 -12.99 1.93
C ASN A 142 1.04 -11.81 1.42
N PHE A 143 2.04 -12.09 0.57
CA PHE A 143 2.80 -11.06 -0.14
C PHE A 143 2.13 -10.71 -1.47
N TYR A 144 2.04 -9.41 -1.76
CA TYR A 144 1.47 -8.87 -2.99
C TYR A 144 2.44 -7.91 -3.65
N ILE A 145 2.50 -7.95 -4.98
CA ILE A 145 3.26 -7.01 -5.80
C ILE A 145 2.28 -6.33 -6.75
N GLU A 146 2.14 -5.03 -6.63
CA GLU A 146 1.33 -4.22 -7.53
C GLU A 146 2.20 -3.28 -8.36
N GLU A 147 1.85 -3.14 -9.65
CA GLU A 147 2.52 -2.23 -10.59
C GLU A 147 1.84 -0.87 -10.58
N TYR A 148 2.65 0.19 -10.48
CA TYR A 148 2.25 1.58 -10.57
C TYR A 148 3.13 2.33 -11.57
N ILE A 149 2.61 3.38 -12.16
CA ILE A 149 3.38 4.36 -12.89
C ILE A 149 3.54 5.57 -11.98
N LEU A 150 4.78 6.04 -11.82
CA LEU A 150 5.07 7.18 -10.95
C LEU A 150 4.30 8.40 -11.44
N ASP A 151 3.69 9.13 -10.52
CA ASP A 151 2.85 10.31 -10.75
C ASP A 151 1.58 10.08 -11.59
N GLU A 152 1.21 8.83 -11.88
CA GLU A 152 -0.06 8.49 -12.50
C GLU A 152 -1.06 7.94 -11.48
N GLU A 153 -2.31 8.37 -11.60
CA GLU A 153 -3.43 7.86 -10.83
C GLU A 153 -3.93 6.54 -11.43
N LYS A 154 -4.32 5.58 -10.58
CA LYS A 154 -4.96 4.35 -11.06
C LYS A 154 -6.37 4.68 -11.59
N ASN A 155 -6.51 4.79 -12.89
CA ASN A 155 -7.78 5.12 -13.57
C ASN A 155 -8.96 4.16 -13.27
N LYS A 156 -8.69 3.01 -12.64
CA LYS A 156 -9.74 2.02 -12.32
C LYS A 156 -10.67 2.42 -11.18
N TYR A 157 -10.33 3.46 -10.39
CA TYR A 157 -11.13 3.90 -9.25
C TYR A 157 -11.97 5.12 -9.56
N LYS A 158 -12.74 5.08 -10.66
CA LYS A 158 -13.56 6.23 -11.08
C LYS A 158 -14.71 6.55 -10.13
N GLU A 159 -15.23 5.56 -9.42
CA GLU A 159 -16.37 5.70 -8.52
C GLU A 159 -16.02 5.48 -7.03
N GLY A 160 -14.77 5.16 -6.73
CA GLY A 160 -14.34 4.84 -5.37
C GLY A 160 -14.92 3.51 -4.87
N GLU A 161 -14.96 3.36 -3.57
CA GLU A 161 -15.54 2.20 -2.89
C GLU A 161 -17.04 2.44 -2.70
N ALA A 162 -17.86 1.53 -3.19
CA ALA A 162 -19.31 1.61 -3.03
C ALA A 162 -19.78 0.46 -2.14
N ILE A 163 -20.55 0.79 -1.12
CA ILE A 163 -21.30 -0.21 -0.35
C ILE A 163 -22.42 -0.71 -1.26
N GLN A 164 -22.40 -1.98 -1.63
CA GLN A 164 -23.59 -2.65 -2.17
C GLN A 164 -24.47 -3.02 -1.00
N ILE A 165 -25.58 -2.31 -0.85
CA ILE A 165 -26.64 -2.62 0.11
C ILE A 165 -27.53 -3.70 -0.47
#